data_5feef3a02c8498e70802aab0f09d4ce4
#
_entry.id   5feef3a02c8498e70802aab0f09d4ce4
#
_cell.length_a   1.000
_cell.length_b   1.000
_cell.length_c   1.000
_cell.angle_alpha   90.00
_cell.angle_beta   90.00
_cell.angle_gamma   90.00
#
_symmetry.space_group_name_H-M   'P 1'
#
loop_
_entity.id
_entity.type
_entity.pdbx_description
1 polymer ?
#
loop_
_entity_poly.entity_id
_entity_poly.type
_entity_poly.pdbx_seq_one_letter_code
_entity_poly.pdbx_strand_id
1 'polypeptide(L)'
;MASKLHAKNPDQFTDPNHKPEIALALGDFEAFCGFKPLKEIQSLMKLAPLQQFMPDINKPDFDDQTLKHVVKTMLTASEDVVRKTNDALRELPKDEFGDSSYIPGLIPRLAEQYDKADNGILVALVTMNYLQLKEGDSLYIPADGIHAYLSGDIIECMARSNNVLNTGFCPRADRDSVDMFCSVLTFTPHDAKEAMLPSKSFEGSKNGKTKLYAPPLSEFSMLSTTLGDGDSETIRKLGGPSIMIVTEGEGTLKADGKEHNLSEGYIFFVGQGVELEFKATKQIKAFTAFVE
;
A
#
# COMPACT_ATOMS: atom_id res chain seq x y z
N MET A 1 -18.27 -7.73 -2.31
CA MET A 1 -17.60 -8.96 -1.85
C MET A 1 -17.66 -9.08 -0.33
N ALA A 2 -17.18 -8.12 0.44
CA ALA A 2 -17.10 -8.15 1.92
C ALA A 2 -18.38 -8.57 2.65
N SER A 3 -19.54 -7.98 2.34
CA SER A 3 -20.82 -8.36 2.97
C SER A 3 -21.21 -9.83 2.76
N LYS A 4 -20.83 -10.42 1.62
CA LYS A 4 -21.10 -11.86 1.36
C LYS A 4 -20.13 -12.76 2.13
N LEU A 5 -18.89 -12.32 2.30
CA LEU A 5 -17.87 -13.05 3.05
C LEU A 5 -18.20 -13.00 4.55
N HIS A 6 -18.54 -11.83 5.07
CA HIS A 6 -19.01 -11.67 6.45
C HIS A 6 -20.22 -12.56 6.76
N ALA A 7 -21.24 -12.60 5.87
CA ALA A 7 -22.41 -13.45 6.08
C ALA A 7 -22.09 -14.96 6.09
N LYS A 8 -21.01 -15.39 5.41
CA LYS A 8 -20.59 -16.80 5.37
C LYS A 8 -19.64 -17.19 6.50
N ASN A 9 -18.71 -16.29 6.85
CA ASN A 9 -17.63 -16.54 7.81
C ASN A 9 -17.46 -15.32 8.73
N PRO A 10 -18.43 -15.05 9.65
CA PRO A 10 -18.39 -13.83 10.48
C PRO A 10 -17.22 -13.81 11.48
N ASP A 11 -16.68 -14.95 11.85
CA ASP A 11 -15.51 -15.04 12.73
C ASP A 11 -14.22 -14.58 12.03
N GLN A 12 -14.11 -14.80 10.73
CA GLN A 12 -12.96 -14.37 9.92
C GLN A 12 -13.15 -12.96 9.36
N PHE A 13 -14.33 -12.66 8.82
CA PHE A 13 -14.70 -11.36 8.29
C PHE A 13 -15.63 -10.66 9.27
N THR A 14 -15.06 -9.91 10.20
CA THR A 14 -15.75 -9.39 11.38
C THR A 14 -16.74 -8.27 11.10
N ASP A 15 -16.69 -7.68 9.90
CA ASP A 15 -17.61 -6.65 9.44
C ASP A 15 -17.97 -6.80 7.95
N PRO A 16 -19.09 -6.19 7.49
CA PRO A 16 -19.54 -6.28 6.09
C PRO A 16 -18.82 -5.30 5.15
N ASN A 17 -17.85 -4.51 5.64
CA ASN A 17 -17.22 -3.44 4.89
C ASN A 17 -16.03 -3.94 4.10
N HIS A 18 -15.69 -3.22 3.03
CA HIS A 18 -14.43 -3.36 2.32
C HIS A 18 -13.38 -2.38 2.90
N LYS A 19 -12.11 -2.61 2.59
CA LYS A 19 -10.98 -1.85 3.17
C LYS A 19 -10.03 -1.34 2.11
N PRO A 20 -10.45 -0.41 1.24
CA PRO A 20 -9.50 0.29 0.38
C PRO A 20 -8.65 1.25 1.21
N GLU A 21 -7.43 1.51 0.74
CA GLU A 21 -6.39 2.23 1.47
C GLU A 21 -5.66 3.24 0.57
N ILE A 22 -5.14 4.31 1.19
CA ILE A 22 -4.12 5.19 0.61
C ILE A 22 -2.90 5.12 1.51
N ALA A 23 -1.72 4.92 0.93
CA ALA A 23 -0.44 5.12 1.58
C ALA A 23 0.28 6.31 0.95
N LEU A 24 0.63 7.33 1.75
CA LEU A 24 1.32 8.53 1.30
C LEU A 24 2.70 8.59 1.97
N ALA A 25 3.75 8.57 1.15
CA ALA A 25 5.13 8.52 1.61
C ALA A 25 5.58 9.83 2.28
N LEU A 26 6.19 9.73 3.46
CA LEU A 26 6.78 10.85 4.19
C LEU A 26 8.27 11.07 3.86
N GLY A 27 8.85 10.14 3.13
CA GLY A 27 10.25 10.13 2.68
C GLY A 27 10.46 9.00 1.69
N ASP A 28 11.67 8.46 1.64
CA ASP A 28 11.94 7.25 0.86
C ASP A 28 11.15 6.08 1.42
N PHE A 29 10.32 5.46 0.60
CA PHE A 29 9.42 4.38 0.99
C PHE A 29 9.41 3.26 -0.05
N GLU A 30 9.39 2.03 0.40
CA GLU A 30 9.38 0.85 -0.48
C GLU A 30 8.17 -0.04 -0.19
N ALA A 31 7.51 -0.45 -1.26
CA ALA A 31 6.32 -1.31 -1.18
C ALA A 31 6.26 -2.31 -2.34
N PHE A 32 5.56 -3.40 -2.09
CA PHE A 32 4.96 -4.21 -3.14
C PHE A 32 3.47 -3.88 -3.24
N CYS A 33 2.96 -3.62 -4.47
CA CYS A 33 1.55 -3.28 -4.66
C CYS A 33 1.03 -3.77 -6.01
N GLY A 34 0.01 -4.64 -5.95
CA GLY A 34 -0.60 -5.26 -7.13
C GLY A 34 0.31 -6.23 -7.87
N PHE A 35 -0.27 -6.95 -8.81
CA PHE A 35 0.48 -7.89 -9.65
C PHE A 35 1.16 -7.18 -10.84
N LYS A 36 2.38 -7.58 -11.15
CA LYS A 36 3.11 -7.18 -12.36
C LYS A 36 2.34 -7.57 -13.62
N PRO A 37 2.61 -6.91 -14.76
CA PRO A 37 2.12 -7.36 -16.06
C PRO A 37 2.42 -8.84 -16.29
N LEU A 38 1.45 -9.59 -16.83
CA LEU A 38 1.59 -11.04 -17.05
C LEU A 38 2.84 -11.41 -17.85
N LYS A 39 3.24 -10.60 -18.82
CA LYS A 39 4.44 -10.84 -19.63
C LYS A 39 5.72 -10.80 -18.80
N GLU A 40 5.80 -9.90 -17.82
CA GLU A 40 6.94 -9.81 -16.92
C GLU A 40 7.01 -11.03 -16.01
N ILE A 41 5.87 -11.40 -15.38
CA ILE A 41 5.79 -12.61 -14.56
C ILE A 41 6.14 -13.85 -15.40
N GLN A 42 5.58 -13.98 -16.59
CA GLN A 42 5.87 -15.09 -17.50
C GLN A 42 7.37 -15.17 -17.86
N SER A 43 8.04 -14.03 -18.00
CA SER A 43 9.48 -13.99 -18.25
C SER A 43 10.27 -14.53 -17.07
N LEU A 44 9.94 -14.09 -15.85
CA LEU A 44 10.54 -14.58 -14.61
C LEU A 44 10.31 -16.08 -14.40
N MET A 45 9.10 -16.57 -14.69
CA MET A 45 8.76 -17.98 -14.54
C MET A 45 9.54 -18.92 -15.48
N LYS A 46 10.30 -18.40 -16.45
CA LYS A 46 11.26 -19.18 -17.26
C LYS A 46 12.56 -19.50 -16.51
N LEU A 47 12.87 -18.78 -15.45
CA LEU A 47 14.04 -19.04 -14.62
C LEU A 47 13.93 -20.44 -13.99
N ALA A 48 15.00 -21.24 -14.09
CA ALA A 48 15.00 -22.63 -13.68
C ALA A 48 14.46 -22.87 -12.25
N PRO A 49 14.81 -22.05 -11.22
CA PRO A 49 14.28 -22.25 -9.87
C PRO A 49 12.75 -22.05 -9.76
N LEU A 50 12.13 -21.32 -10.68
CA LEU A 50 10.70 -20.97 -10.63
C LEU A 50 9.81 -21.93 -11.43
N GLN A 51 10.38 -22.73 -12.32
CA GLN A 51 9.59 -23.65 -13.18
C GLN A 51 8.77 -24.66 -12.38
N GLN A 52 9.20 -25.04 -11.19
CA GLN A 52 8.48 -25.97 -10.32
C GLN A 52 7.10 -25.45 -9.85
N PHE A 53 6.85 -24.15 -9.95
CA PHE A 53 5.56 -23.53 -9.57
C PHE A 53 4.61 -23.36 -10.76
N MET A 54 5.06 -23.67 -11.97
CA MET A 54 4.21 -23.61 -13.16
C MET A 54 3.25 -24.80 -13.20
N PRO A 55 2.00 -24.58 -13.68
CA PRO A 55 1.18 -25.70 -14.10
C PRO A 55 1.86 -26.40 -15.29
N ASP A 56 1.39 -27.60 -15.63
CA ASP A 56 1.96 -28.43 -16.70
C ASP A 56 2.36 -27.60 -17.94
N ILE A 57 3.62 -27.83 -18.40
CA ILE A 57 4.39 -27.03 -19.37
C ILE A 57 3.69 -26.82 -20.75
N ASN A 58 2.59 -27.52 -21.00
CA ASN A 58 1.88 -27.54 -22.28
C ASN A 58 0.80 -26.45 -22.44
N LYS A 59 0.63 -25.52 -21.48
CA LYS A 59 -0.29 -24.38 -21.67
C LYS A 59 0.44 -23.25 -22.40
N PRO A 60 -0.03 -22.84 -23.60
CA PRO A 60 0.66 -21.83 -24.41
C PRO A 60 0.56 -20.41 -23.81
N ASP A 61 -0.48 -20.13 -23.02
CA ASP A 61 -0.78 -18.78 -22.54
C ASP A 61 -0.65 -18.66 -21.01
N PHE A 62 0.11 -17.67 -20.56
CA PHE A 62 0.17 -17.25 -19.16
C PHE A 62 -0.96 -16.26 -18.91
N ASP A 63 -2.03 -16.73 -18.30
CA ASP A 63 -3.26 -15.97 -18.00
C ASP A 63 -3.45 -15.77 -16.50
N ASP A 64 -4.54 -15.08 -16.11
CA ASP A 64 -4.88 -14.81 -14.70
C ASP A 64 -5.10 -16.12 -13.90
N GLN A 65 -5.57 -17.19 -14.55
CA GLN A 65 -5.73 -18.51 -13.89
C GLN A 65 -4.37 -19.16 -13.63
N THR A 66 -3.43 -19.00 -14.56
CA THR A 66 -2.04 -19.43 -14.40
C THR A 66 -1.38 -18.64 -13.28
N LEU A 67 -1.56 -17.32 -13.23
CA LEU A 67 -1.06 -16.47 -12.13
C LEU A 67 -1.62 -16.94 -10.79
N LYS A 68 -2.92 -17.16 -10.70
CA LYS A 68 -3.56 -17.68 -9.48
C LYS A 68 -2.99 -19.02 -9.04
N HIS A 69 -2.72 -19.92 -9.97
CA HIS A 69 -2.07 -21.20 -9.69
C HIS A 69 -0.66 -21.00 -9.14
N VAL A 70 0.16 -20.16 -9.78
CA VAL A 70 1.53 -19.84 -9.37
C VAL A 70 1.55 -19.27 -7.95
N VAL A 71 0.73 -18.26 -7.68
CA VAL A 71 0.63 -17.64 -6.32
C VAL A 71 0.25 -18.70 -5.28
N LYS A 72 -0.79 -19.50 -5.56
CA LYS A 72 -1.23 -20.55 -4.64
C LYS A 72 -0.13 -21.58 -4.39
N THR A 73 0.55 -22.04 -5.43
CA THR A 73 1.62 -23.04 -5.33
C THR A 73 2.82 -22.49 -4.55
N MET A 74 3.20 -21.23 -4.77
CA MET A 74 4.25 -20.57 -3.99
C MET A 74 3.86 -20.44 -2.50
N LEU A 75 2.63 -20.02 -2.21
CA LEU A 75 2.14 -19.85 -0.83
C LEU A 75 2.02 -21.19 -0.07
N THR A 76 1.80 -22.30 -0.78
CA THR A 76 1.67 -23.64 -0.18
C THR A 76 2.97 -24.44 -0.22
N ALA A 77 4.04 -23.90 -0.79
CA ALA A 77 5.33 -24.58 -0.87
C ALA A 77 5.93 -24.81 0.53
N SER A 78 6.64 -25.94 0.70
CA SER A 78 7.33 -26.23 1.95
C SER A 78 8.49 -25.25 2.19
N GLU A 79 8.87 -25.07 3.46
CA GLU A 79 10.00 -24.22 3.85
C GLU A 79 11.28 -24.52 3.11
N ASP A 80 11.55 -25.79 2.91
CA ASP A 80 12.73 -26.27 2.19
C ASP A 80 12.72 -25.84 0.72
N VAL A 81 11.55 -25.92 0.06
CA VAL A 81 11.37 -25.47 -1.31
C VAL A 81 11.57 -23.96 -1.40
N VAL A 82 10.92 -23.18 -0.52
CA VAL A 82 11.05 -21.71 -0.49
C VAL A 82 12.51 -21.29 -0.30
N ARG A 83 13.20 -21.86 0.69
CA ARG A 83 14.59 -21.56 1.00
C ARG A 83 15.51 -21.86 -0.18
N LYS A 84 15.42 -23.07 -0.73
CA LYS A 84 16.23 -23.50 -1.89
C LYS A 84 15.98 -22.62 -3.11
N THR A 85 14.73 -22.23 -3.34
CA THR A 85 14.36 -21.33 -4.46
C THR A 85 14.96 -19.93 -4.26
N ASN A 86 14.83 -19.34 -3.07
CA ASN A 86 15.40 -18.03 -2.76
C ASN A 86 16.95 -18.06 -2.89
N ASP A 87 17.60 -19.10 -2.38
CA ASP A 87 19.05 -19.25 -2.51
C ASP A 87 19.47 -19.39 -3.99
N ALA A 88 18.74 -20.15 -4.79
CA ALA A 88 19.02 -20.31 -6.20
C ALA A 88 18.78 -19.03 -7.00
N LEU A 89 17.70 -18.28 -6.73
CA LEU A 89 17.44 -16.98 -7.37
C LEU A 89 18.52 -15.95 -7.04
N ARG A 90 19.04 -15.95 -5.81
CA ARG A 90 20.11 -15.03 -5.40
C ARG A 90 21.40 -15.23 -6.19
N GLU A 91 21.71 -16.46 -6.58
CA GLU A 91 22.94 -16.82 -7.30
C GLU A 91 22.85 -16.58 -8.81
N LEU A 92 21.65 -16.31 -9.37
CA LEU A 92 21.50 -16.01 -10.78
C LEU A 92 22.02 -14.61 -11.13
N PRO A 93 22.57 -14.43 -12.34
CA PRO A 93 22.96 -13.12 -12.86
C PRO A 93 21.77 -12.15 -12.90
N LYS A 94 21.99 -10.88 -12.53
CA LYS A 94 20.90 -9.86 -12.46
C LYS A 94 20.22 -9.61 -13.81
N ASP A 95 20.96 -9.75 -14.91
CA ASP A 95 20.47 -9.55 -16.28
C ASP A 95 19.46 -10.61 -16.71
N GLU A 96 19.42 -11.79 -16.07
CA GLU A 96 18.39 -12.79 -16.33
C GLU A 96 16.98 -12.36 -15.84
N PHE A 97 16.90 -11.38 -14.94
CA PHE A 97 15.64 -10.91 -14.37
C PHE A 97 14.99 -9.75 -15.14
N GLY A 98 15.60 -9.25 -16.21
CA GLY A 98 15.08 -8.11 -16.97
C GLY A 98 14.82 -6.89 -16.08
N ASP A 99 13.63 -6.30 -16.16
CA ASP A 99 13.23 -5.14 -15.36
C ASP A 99 13.18 -5.43 -13.84
N SER A 100 13.10 -6.71 -13.47
CA SER A 100 13.11 -7.17 -12.07
C SER A 100 14.52 -7.48 -11.54
N SER A 101 15.57 -6.90 -12.09
CA SER A 101 17.00 -7.10 -11.71
C SER A 101 17.33 -6.77 -10.24
N TYR A 102 16.41 -6.16 -9.51
CA TYR A 102 16.48 -5.91 -8.08
C TYR A 102 16.28 -7.19 -7.22
N ILE A 103 15.67 -8.24 -7.77
CA ILE A 103 15.27 -9.47 -7.01
C ILE A 103 16.44 -10.08 -6.24
N PRO A 104 17.60 -10.41 -6.86
CA PRO A 104 18.71 -11.01 -6.12
C PRO A 104 19.21 -10.15 -4.95
N GLY A 105 19.15 -8.82 -5.11
CA GLY A 105 19.57 -7.88 -4.06
C GLY A 105 18.58 -7.73 -2.90
N LEU A 106 17.27 -7.94 -3.14
CA LEU A 106 16.25 -7.85 -2.09
C LEU A 106 16.14 -9.14 -1.26
N ILE A 107 16.43 -10.31 -1.82
CA ILE A 107 16.30 -11.60 -1.11
C ILE A 107 17.03 -11.60 0.24
N PRO A 108 18.32 -11.22 0.37
CA PRO A 108 19.01 -11.21 1.65
C PRO A 108 18.33 -10.29 2.69
N ARG A 109 17.91 -9.10 2.27
CA ARG A 109 17.26 -8.12 3.13
C ARG A 109 15.92 -8.64 3.65
N LEU A 110 15.08 -9.21 2.78
CA LEU A 110 13.80 -9.79 3.17
C LEU A 110 13.98 -11.02 4.06
N ALA A 111 15.00 -11.84 3.79
CA ALA A 111 15.34 -13.00 4.61
C ALA A 111 15.86 -12.63 6.02
N GLU A 112 16.47 -11.44 6.17
CA GLU A 112 16.88 -10.91 7.47
C GLU A 112 15.69 -10.29 8.24
N GLN A 113 14.81 -9.59 7.54
CA GLN A 113 13.65 -8.91 8.12
C GLN A 113 12.54 -9.89 8.52
N TYR A 114 12.38 -10.96 7.74
CA TYR A 114 11.39 -12.02 7.93
C TYR A 114 12.09 -13.38 8.03
N ASP A 115 11.34 -14.48 8.06
CA ASP A 115 11.93 -15.80 7.91
C ASP A 115 12.35 -16.03 6.45
N LYS A 116 13.61 -16.47 6.23
CA LYS A 116 14.13 -16.83 4.88
C LYS A 116 13.33 -17.91 4.15
N ALA A 117 12.46 -18.61 4.86
CA ALA A 117 11.51 -19.59 4.33
C ALA A 117 10.09 -19.01 4.22
N ASP A 118 9.92 -17.70 4.35
CA ASP A 118 8.61 -17.06 4.19
C ASP A 118 8.16 -17.12 2.72
N ASN A 119 7.03 -17.76 2.50
CA ASN A 119 6.40 -17.90 1.18
C ASN A 119 6.06 -16.55 0.53
N GLY A 120 5.75 -15.54 1.34
CA GLY A 120 5.46 -14.17 0.89
C GLY A 120 6.64 -13.55 0.13
N ILE A 121 7.89 -13.93 0.45
CA ILE A 121 9.08 -13.45 -0.28
C ILE A 121 9.01 -13.85 -1.76
N LEU A 122 8.72 -15.12 -2.04
CA LEU A 122 8.59 -15.59 -3.43
C LEU A 122 7.46 -14.90 -4.17
N VAL A 123 6.27 -14.83 -3.54
CA VAL A 123 5.11 -14.19 -4.16
C VAL A 123 5.40 -12.72 -4.45
N ALA A 124 5.91 -11.97 -3.48
CA ALA A 124 6.18 -10.55 -3.66
C ALA A 124 7.23 -10.28 -4.75
N LEU A 125 8.38 -10.95 -4.68
CA LEU A 125 9.48 -10.73 -5.63
C LEU A 125 9.11 -11.13 -7.06
N VAL A 126 8.40 -12.25 -7.22
CA VAL A 126 8.14 -12.81 -8.55
C VAL A 126 6.89 -12.22 -9.18
N THR A 127 5.82 -11.99 -8.40
CA THR A 127 4.51 -11.67 -8.97
C THR A 127 4.04 -10.24 -8.72
N MET A 128 4.60 -9.52 -7.73
CA MET A 128 4.11 -8.17 -7.38
C MET A 128 4.99 -7.04 -7.94
N ASN A 129 4.36 -5.92 -8.23
CA ASN A 129 5.08 -4.69 -8.55
C ASN A 129 5.88 -4.21 -7.35
N TYR A 130 7.18 -3.99 -7.51
CA TYR A 130 8.04 -3.34 -6.54
C TYR A 130 8.10 -1.84 -6.82
N LEU A 131 7.76 -1.02 -5.84
CA LEU A 131 7.71 0.43 -5.95
C LEU A 131 8.67 1.07 -4.94
N GLN A 132 9.37 2.09 -5.41
CA GLN A 132 10.21 2.97 -4.61
C GLN A 132 9.64 4.38 -4.70
N LEU A 133 9.08 4.87 -3.60
CA LEU A 133 8.41 6.14 -3.51
C LEU A 133 9.31 7.17 -2.86
N LYS A 134 9.07 8.43 -3.18
CA LYS A 134 9.67 9.60 -2.54
C LYS A 134 8.61 10.36 -1.76
N GLU A 135 9.05 11.30 -0.92
CA GLU A 135 8.15 12.17 -0.17
C GLU A 135 7.06 12.79 -1.08
N GLY A 136 5.82 12.62 -0.70
CA GLY A 136 4.65 13.11 -1.42
C GLY A 136 4.13 12.20 -2.53
N ASP A 137 4.83 11.12 -2.86
CA ASP A 137 4.24 10.05 -3.68
C ASP A 137 3.22 9.26 -2.88
N SER A 138 2.21 8.73 -3.54
CA SER A 138 1.21 7.93 -2.85
C SER A 138 0.69 6.77 -3.69
N LEU A 139 0.20 5.75 -3.00
CA LEU A 139 -0.41 4.55 -3.55
C LEU A 139 -1.90 4.52 -3.23
N TYR A 140 -2.69 3.97 -4.14
CA TYR A 140 -4.04 3.51 -3.89
C TYR A 140 -4.07 1.99 -3.90
N ILE A 141 -4.57 1.40 -2.84
CA ILE A 141 -4.73 -0.04 -2.67
C ILE A 141 -6.24 -0.35 -2.66
N PRO A 142 -6.76 -1.03 -3.70
CA PRO A 142 -8.13 -1.50 -3.67
C PRO A 142 -8.31 -2.56 -2.56
N ALA A 143 -9.53 -2.72 -2.07
CA ALA A 143 -9.85 -3.59 -0.92
C ALA A 143 -9.44 -5.07 -1.08
N ASP A 144 -9.28 -5.53 -2.29
CA ASP A 144 -8.89 -6.90 -2.67
C ASP A 144 -7.53 -6.93 -3.39
N GLY A 145 -6.74 -5.85 -3.26
CA GLY A 145 -5.41 -5.69 -3.83
C GLY A 145 -4.32 -6.30 -2.92
N ILE A 146 -3.48 -7.15 -3.49
CA ILE A 146 -2.31 -7.66 -2.79
C ILE A 146 -1.28 -6.55 -2.60
N HIS A 147 -0.76 -6.39 -1.37
CA HIS A 147 0.27 -5.39 -1.07
C HIS A 147 1.12 -5.80 0.15
N ALA A 148 2.29 -5.20 0.27
CA ALA A 148 3.15 -5.29 1.44
C ALA A 148 4.08 -4.08 1.52
N TYR A 149 4.25 -3.50 2.69
CA TYR A 149 5.17 -2.39 2.94
C TYR A 149 6.51 -2.93 3.44
N LEU A 150 7.61 -2.40 2.92
CA LEU A 150 8.94 -2.91 3.22
C LEU A 150 9.75 -1.99 4.13
N SER A 151 9.76 -0.70 3.85
CA SER A 151 10.54 0.27 4.63
C SER A 151 10.09 1.69 4.39
N GLY A 152 10.43 2.58 5.32
CA GLY A 152 10.09 4.00 5.30
C GLY A 152 8.84 4.31 6.14
N ASP A 153 8.48 5.58 6.14
CA ASP A 153 7.35 6.11 6.90
C ASP A 153 6.26 6.61 5.96
N ILE A 154 5.01 6.37 6.36
CA ILE A 154 3.82 6.77 5.59
C ILE A 154 2.77 7.42 6.48
N ILE A 155 1.90 8.20 5.87
CA ILE A 155 0.55 8.41 6.36
C ILE A 155 -0.37 7.45 5.61
N GLU A 156 -1.07 6.62 6.35
CA GLU A 156 -2.05 5.68 5.82
C GLU A 156 -3.46 6.10 6.22
N CYS A 157 -4.37 6.07 5.27
CA CYS A 157 -5.79 6.21 5.51
C CYS A 157 -6.55 5.04 4.90
N MET A 158 -7.38 4.41 5.69
CA MET A 158 -8.14 3.21 5.31
C MET A 158 -9.62 3.44 5.54
N ALA A 159 -10.46 2.81 4.72
CA ALA A 159 -11.87 2.70 5.02
C ALA A 159 -12.10 1.83 6.28
N ARG A 160 -13.20 2.08 6.98
CA ARG A 160 -13.49 1.40 8.24
C ARG A 160 -13.83 -0.07 8.03
N SER A 161 -12.83 -0.93 8.19
CA SER A 161 -12.98 -2.39 8.24
C SER A 161 -11.83 -3.02 9.00
N ASN A 162 -12.10 -4.12 9.68
CA ASN A 162 -11.09 -4.97 10.32
C ASN A 162 -10.74 -6.20 9.49
N ASN A 163 -11.34 -6.34 8.31
CA ASN A 163 -11.12 -7.49 7.45
C ASN A 163 -9.72 -7.46 6.84
N VAL A 164 -8.90 -8.45 7.16
CA VAL A 164 -7.54 -8.66 6.64
C VAL A 164 -7.31 -10.14 6.43
N LEU A 165 -6.56 -10.51 5.40
CA LEU A 165 -6.05 -11.86 5.18
C LEU A 165 -4.54 -11.82 4.98
N ASN A 166 -3.79 -12.50 5.84
CA ASN A 166 -2.33 -12.56 5.81
C ASN A 166 -1.86 -13.96 5.41
N THR A 167 -0.95 -14.08 4.44
CA THR A 167 -0.39 -15.36 4.01
C THR A 167 1.13 -15.38 3.95
N GLY A 168 1.77 -14.23 4.19
CA GLY A 168 3.22 -14.06 4.21
C GLY A 168 3.61 -12.79 4.95
N PHE A 169 4.91 -12.59 5.16
CA PHE A 169 5.47 -11.46 5.92
C PHE A 169 4.91 -11.30 7.34
N CYS A 170 4.46 -12.41 7.90
CA CYS A 170 3.95 -12.51 9.27
C CYS A 170 4.32 -13.87 9.88
N PRO A 171 4.28 -14.02 11.21
CA PRO A 171 4.46 -15.31 11.86
C PRO A 171 3.49 -16.36 11.31
N ARG A 172 3.96 -17.61 11.19
CA ARG A 172 3.13 -18.69 10.62
C ARG A 172 1.82 -18.93 11.36
N ALA A 173 1.81 -18.69 12.67
CA ALA A 173 0.61 -18.82 13.50
C ALA A 173 -0.47 -17.79 13.16
N ASP A 174 -0.08 -16.67 12.53
CA ASP A 174 -0.97 -15.57 12.17
C ASP A 174 -1.40 -15.61 10.69
N ARG A 175 -1.01 -16.69 9.97
CA ARG A 175 -1.37 -16.85 8.55
C ARG A 175 -2.75 -17.44 8.38
N ASP A 176 -3.48 -16.83 7.47
CA ASP A 176 -4.79 -17.28 7.04
C ASP A 176 -4.71 -18.42 6.03
N SER A 177 -5.88 -18.99 5.72
CA SER A 177 -6.01 -20.00 4.68
C SER A 177 -5.64 -19.45 3.31
N VAL A 178 -4.66 -20.10 2.64
CA VAL A 178 -4.24 -19.75 1.28
C VAL A 178 -5.40 -19.90 0.29
N ASP A 179 -6.28 -20.88 0.47
CA ASP A 179 -7.46 -21.06 -0.38
C ASP A 179 -8.43 -19.87 -0.24
N MET A 180 -8.65 -19.41 0.98
CA MET A 180 -9.48 -18.24 1.25
C MET A 180 -8.83 -16.99 0.65
N PHE A 181 -7.56 -16.75 0.92
CA PHE A 181 -6.80 -15.63 0.36
C PHE A 181 -6.92 -15.58 -1.16
N CYS A 182 -6.62 -16.68 -1.86
CA CYS A 182 -6.72 -16.75 -3.31
C CYS A 182 -8.16 -16.65 -3.85
N SER A 183 -9.19 -16.88 -3.02
CA SER A 183 -10.59 -16.73 -3.42
C SER A 183 -11.09 -15.29 -3.34
N VAL A 184 -10.48 -14.48 -2.48
CA VAL A 184 -10.84 -13.07 -2.23
C VAL A 184 -10.04 -12.13 -3.09
N LEU A 185 -8.76 -12.46 -3.30
CA LEU A 185 -7.81 -11.63 -4.03
C LEU A 185 -8.22 -11.43 -5.49
N THR A 186 -8.12 -10.20 -5.96
CA THR A 186 -8.29 -9.86 -7.37
C THR A 186 -6.97 -10.11 -8.13
N PHE A 187 -7.02 -10.99 -9.13
CA PHE A 187 -5.90 -11.28 -10.02
C PHE A 187 -5.98 -10.42 -11.28
N THR A 188 -5.77 -9.12 -11.12
CA THR A 188 -5.74 -8.15 -12.23
C THR A 188 -4.35 -7.53 -12.32
N PRO A 189 -3.47 -8.09 -13.18
CA PRO A 189 -2.14 -7.55 -13.43
C PRO A 189 -2.20 -6.16 -14.06
N HIS A 190 -1.29 -5.29 -13.64
CA HIS A 190 -1.20 -3.91 -14.12
C HIS A 190 0.23 -3.37 -14.00
N ASP A 191 0.53 -2.30 -14.72
CA ASP A 191 1.81 -1.61 -14.58
C ASP A 191 1.94 -0.98 -13.17
N ALA A 192 3.15 -0.94 -12.63
CA ALA A 192 3.44 -0.34 -11.33
C ALA A 192 2.90 1.10 -11.18
N LYS A 193 2.91 1.86 -12.27
CA LYS A 193 2.39 3.25 -12.30
C LYS A 193 0.88 3.34 -12.05
N GLU A 194 0.12 2.29 -12.33
CA GLU A 194 -1.33 2.29 -12.13
C GLU A 194 -1.72 2.21 -10.64
N ALA A 195 -0.81 1.71 -9.78
CA ALA A 195 -0.99 1.77 -8.33
C ALA A 195 -0.75 3.17 -7.74
N MET A 196 -0.07 4.05 -8.48
CA MET A 196 0.23 5.41 -8.02
C MET A 196 -1.03 6.28 -8.01
N LEU A 197 -1.21 7.03 -6.93
CA LEU A 197 -2.27 8.02 -6.77
C LEU A 197 -1.69 9.43 -6.88
N PRO A 198 -1.76 10.09 -8.04
CA PRO A 198 -1.18 11.43 -8.19
C PRO A 198 -1.94 12.47 -7.37
N SER A 199 -1.19 13.37 -6.71
CA SER A 199 -1.77 14.52 -6.05
C SER A 199 -2.30 15.56 -7.06
N LYS A 200 -3.30 16.34 -6.62
CA LYS A 200 -3.84 17.51 -7.34
C LYS A 200 -3.80 18.73 -6.45
N SER A 201 -3.81 19.92 -7.04
CA SER A 201 -4.07 21.15 -6.27
C SER A 201 -5.44 21.07 -5.64
N PHE A 202 -5.55 21.44 -4.36
CA PHE A 202 -6.83 21.48 -3.68
C PHE A 202 -7.50 22.84 -3.92
N GLU A 203 -8.67 22.87 -4.55
CA GLU A 203 -9.40 24.11 -4.87
C GLU A 203 -9.83 24.89 -3.63
N GLY A 204 -9.94 24.21 -2.48
CA GLY A 204 -10.23 24.84 -1.19
C GLY A 204 -9.03 25.42 -0.47
N SER A 205 -7.84 25.39 -1.06
CA SER A 205 -6.60 25.98 -0.56
C SER A 205 -6.47 27.42 -1.05
N LYS A 206 -6.50 28.38 -0.15
CA LYS A 206 -6.47 29.82 -0.49
C LYS A 206 -5.09 30.25 -1.00
N ASN A 207 -4.04 29.75 -0.40
CA ASN A 207 -2.66 30.13 -0.71
C ASN A 207 -1.91 29.08 -1.54
N GLY A 208 -2.59 28.01 -1.97
CA GLY A 208 -2.03 26.97 -2.82
C GLY A 208 -1.03 26.05 -2.12
N LYS A 209 -1.04 26.00 -0.79
CA LYS A 209 -0.11 25.22 0.03
C LYS A 209 -0.63 23.82 0.35
N THR A 210 -1.82 23.47 -0.14
CA THR A 210 -2.49 22.20 0.14
C THR A 210 -2.73 21.41 -1.13
N LYS A 211 -2.36 20.13 -1.11
CA LYS A 211 -2.59 19.15 -2.17
C LYS A 211 -3.70 18.20 -1.77
N LEU A 212 -4.43 17.68 -2.75
CA LEU A 212 -5.48 16.69 -2.61
C LEU A 212 -5.03 15.35 -3.18
N TYR A 213 -5.23 14.29 -2.42
CA TYR A 213 -5.14 12.88 -2.84
C TYR A 213 -6.55 12.29 -2.80
N ALA A 214 -7.14 12.09 -3.96
CA ALA A 214 -8.52 11.60 -4.12
C ALA A 214 -8.51 10.25 -4.83
N PRO A 215 -8.66 9.13 -4.10
CA PRO A 215 -8.75 7.80 -4.70
C PRO A 215 -10.07 7.64 -5.47
N PRO A 216 -10.20 6.63 -6.34
CA PRO A 216 -11.43 6.39 -7.11
C PRO A 216 -12.51 5.72 -6.24
N LEU A 217 -12.82 6.32 -5.09
CA LEU A 217 -13.83 5.89 -4.13
C LEU A 217 -14.42 7.12 -3.42
N SER A 218 -15.50 6.94 -2.67
CA SER A 218 -16.24 8.01 -1.99
C SER A 218 -16.08 8.02 -0.46
N GLU A 219 -15.40 7.03 0.11
CA GLU A 219 -15.32 6.85 1.56
C GLU A 219 -14.41 7.88 2.24
N PHE A 220 -13.35 8.33 1.55
CA PHE A 220 -12.43 9.35 2.06
C PHE A 220 -11.55 9.94 0.97
N SER A 221 -10.96 11.08 1.28
CA SER A 221 -9.84 11.71 0.57
C SER A 221 -8.83 12.22 1.59
N MET A 222 -7.63 12.58 1.12
CA MET A 222 -6.59 13.15 1.98
C MET A 222 -6.09 14.49 1.45
N LEU A 223 -5.80 15.40 2.37
CA LEU A 223 -5.06 16.64 2.11
C LEU A 223 -3.66 16.52 2.70
N SER A 224 -2.68 17.08 2.01
CA SER A 224 -1.34 17.34 2.51
C SER A 224 -1.08 18.84 2.45
N THR A 225 -0.90 19.46 3.61
CA THR A 225 -0.61 20.90 3.76
C THR A 225 0.84 21.06 4.15
N THR A 226 1.62 21.81 3.35
CA THR A 226 3.03 22.09 3.59
C THR A 226 3.26 23.59 3.61
N LEU A 227 3.76 24.09 4.73
CA LEU A 227 4.05 25.50 4.97
C LEU A 227 5.54 25.69 5.28
N GLY A 228 6.18 26.67 4.67
CA GLY A 228 7.49 27.15 5.12
C GLY A 228 7.39 28.10 6.32
N ASP A 229 8.52 28.50 6.85
CA ASP A 229 8.60 29.46 7.96
C ASP A 229 7.87 30.75 7.62
N GLY A 230 6.94 31.16 8.49
CA GLY A 230 6.13 32.38 8.33
C GLY A 230 4.98 32.28 7.31
N ASP A 231 4.86 31.15 6.60
CA ASP A 231 3.75 30.92 5.67
C ASP A 231 2.41 30.81 6.40
N SER A 232 1.35 31.07 5.65
CA SER A 232 -0.03 30.83 6.09
C SER A 232 -0.83 30.11 5.01
N GLU A 233 -1.88 29.42 5.44
CA GLU A 233 -2.83 28.76 4.56
C GLU A 233 -4.23 28.84 5.14
N THR A 234 -5.24 28.93 4.28
CA THR A 234 -6.62 28.78 4.69
C THR A 234 -7.26 27.67 3.89
N ILE A 235 -7.77 26.67 4.61
CA ILE A 235 -8.54 25.56 4.03
C ILE A 235 -10.02 25.87 4.21
N ARG A 236 -10.76 25.88 3.11
CA ARG A 236 -12.21 26.07 3.13
C ARG A 236 -12.93 25.07 4.03
N LYS A 237 -14.14 25.41 4.40
CA LYS A 237 -15.06 24.48 5.07
C LYS A 237 -15.23 23.19 4.26
N LEU A 238 -15.03 22.04 4.90
CA LEU A 238 -15.27 20.71 4.32
C LEU A 238 -16.72 20.29 4.56
N GLY A 239 -17.27 19.50 3.64
CA GLY A 239 -18.65 19.01 3.68
C GLY A 239 -18.91 17.92 4.72
N GLY A 240 -17.85 17.30 5.25
CA GLY A 240 -17.91 16.28 6.29
C GLY A 240 -16.87 16.51 7.39
N PRO A 241 -16.82 15.61 8.39
CA PRO A 241 -15.79 15.65 9.42
C PRO A 241 -14.42 15.26 8.86
N SER A 242 -13.36 15.69 9.56
CA SER A 242 -11.99 15.32 9.22
C SER A 242 -11.13 15.05 10.45
N ILE A 243 -10.05 14.28 10.23
CA ILE A 243 -9.00 14.05 11.21
C ILE A 243 -7.70 14.55 10.62
N MET A 244 -7.00 15.41 11.36
CA MET A 244 -5.73 15.99 10.95
C MET A 244 -4.63 15.58 11.92
N ILE A 245 -3.46 15.23 11.37
CA ILE A 245 -2.23 15.02 12.14
C ILE A 245 -1.15 15.99 11.66
N VAL A 246 -0.39 16.56 12.59
CA VAL A 246 0.81 17.35 12.32
C VAL A 246 2.02 16.43 12.45
N THR A 247 2.76 16.24 11.37
CA THR A 247 3.94 15.36 11.34
C THR A 247 5.26 16.11 11.47
N GLU A 248 5.24 17.42 11.27
CA GLU A 248 6.44 18.26 11.38
C GLU A 248 6.06 19.70 11.71
N GLY A 249 6.88 20.36 12.52
CA GLY A 249 6.88 21.82 12.69
C GLY A 249 6.06 22.38 13.84
N GLU A 250 5.96 23.70 13.85
CA GLU A 250 5.28 24.49 14.90
C GLU A 250 4.52 25.67 14.32
N GLY A 251 3.39 26.02 14.91
CA GLY A 251 2.60 27.16 14.50
C GLY A 251 1.29 27.31 15.24
N THR A 252 0.31 27.96 14.64
CA THR A 252 -1.04 28.07 15.16
C THR A 252 -2.07 27.66 14.10
N LEU A 253 -3.20 27.16 14.59
CA LEU A 253 -4.40 26.83 13.84
C LEU A 253 -5.57 27.60 14.42
N LYS A 254 -6.19 28.46 13.63
CA LYS A 254 -7.43 29.10 14.03
C LYS A 254 -8.61 28.36 13.40
N ALA A 255 -9.56 27.97 14.23
CA ALA A 255 -10.78 27.27 13.86
C ALA A 255 -11.94 27.77 14.73
N ASP A 256 -13.08 28.11 14.12
CA ASP A 256 -14.27 28.64 14.83
C ASP A 256 -13.95 29.82 15.78
N GLY A 257 -13.07 30.72 15.36
CA GLY A 257 -12.66 31.88 16.15
C GLY A 257 -11.73 31.59 17.32
N LYS A 258 -11.34 30.33 17.55
CA LYS A 258 -10.39 29.89 18.57
C LYS A 258 -9.04 29.58 17.95
N GLU A 259 -7.98 29.95 18.67
CA GLU A 259 -6.61 29.62 18.27
C GLU A 259 -6.09 28.42 19.05
N HIS A 260 -5.45 27.50 18.35
CA HIS A 260 -4.83 26.28 18.89
C HIS A 260 -3.37 26.25 18.48
N ASN A 261 -2.51 25.80 19.36
CA ASN A 261 -1.12 25.54 19.00
C ASN A 261 -1.05 24.33 18.06
N LEU A 262 -0.12 24.40 17.11
CA LEU A 262 0.29 23.27 16.28
C LEU A 262 1.70 22.86 16.68
N SER A 263 1.91 21.57 16.86
CA SER A 263 3.22 20.97 17.08
C SER A 263 3.22 19.55 16.54
N GLU A 264 4.38 19.04 16.19
CA GLU A 264 4.57 17.65 15.76
C GLU A 264 3.88 16.68 16.75
N GLY A 265 3.17 15.69 16.18
CA GLY A 265 2.40 14.68 16.93
C GLY A 265 0.99 15.14 17.35
N TYR A 266 0.60 16.40 17.12
CA TYR A 266 -0.75 16.86 17.46
C TYR A 266 -1.77 16.32 16.47
N ILE A 267 -2.91 15.85 17.01
CA ILE A 267 -4.03 15.29 16.26
C ILE A 267 -5.28 16.11 16.58
N PHE A 268 -6.02 16.47 15.54
CA PHE A 268 -7.26 17.24 15.66
C PHE A 268 -8.40 16.50 14.96
N PHE A 269 -9.53 16.40 15.66
CA PHE A 269 -10.81 16.14 15.02
C PHE A 269 -11.45 17.48 14.65
N VAL A 270 -11.79 17.65 13.38
CA VAL A 270 -12.41 18.87 12.86
C VAL A 270 -13.83 18.54 12.43
N GLY A 271 -14.80 19.26 13.01
CA GLY A 271 -16.21 19.12 12.66
C GLY A 271 -16.51 19.61 11.25
N GLN A 272 -17.61 19.15 10.70
CA GLN A 272 -18.15 19.61 9.42
C GLN A 272 -18.33 21.13 9.40
N GLY A 273 -17.97 21.79 8.31
CA GLY A 273 -18.23 23.20 8.09
C GLY A 273 -17.29 24.17 8.84
N VAL A 274 -16.20 23.67 9.41
CA VAL A 274 -15.17 24.50 10.06
C VAL A 274 -14.10 24.87 9.04
N GLU A 275 -13.81 26.19 8.93
CA GLU A 275 -12.68 26.72 8.16
C GLU A 275 -11.42 26.66 9.01
N LEU A 276 -10.29 26.31 8.41
CA LEU A 276 -9.00 26.19 9.08
C LEU A 276 -8.02 27.26 8.56
N GLU A 277 -7.52 28.12 9.46
CA GLU A 277 -6.50 29.10 9.15
C GLU A 277 -5.19 28.69 9.85
N PHE A 278 -4.19 28.32 9.07
CA PHE A 278 -2.86 27.93 9.54
C PHE A 278 -1.90 29.11 9.50
N LYS A 279 -1.00 29.19 10.49
CA LYS A 279 0.13 30.10 10.49
C LYS A 279 1.36 29.37 11.02
N ALA A 280 2.37 29.16 10.19
CA ALA A 280 3.62 28.51 10.55
C ALA A 280 4.56 29.49 11.27
N THR A 281 5.12 29.09 12.40
CA THR A 281 6.28 29.74 13.04
C THR A 281 7.57 29.04 12.63
N LYS A 282 7.50 27.74 12.42
CA LYS A 282 8.48 26.89 11.72
C LYS A 282 7.74 26.13 10.63
N GLN A 283 8.48 25.55 9.67
CA GLN A 283 7.89 24.68 8.66
C GLN A 283 6.82 23.77 9.28
N ILE A 284 5.67 23.62 8.60
CA ILE A 284 4.59 22.71 9.02
C ILE A 284 4.34 21.72 7.93
N LYS A 285 4.21 20.43 8.31
CA LYS A 285 3.57 19.39 7.49
C LYS A 285 2.38 18.81 8.25
N ALA A 286 1.20 18.87 7.66
CA ALA A 286 -0.02 18.33 8.22
C ALA A 286 -0.79 17.52 7.18
N PHE A 287 -1.37 16.40 7.61
CA PHE A 287 -2.17 15.53 6.76
C PHE A 287 -3.58 15.43 7.33
N THR A 288 -4.57 15.53 6.45
CA THR A 288 -5.98 15.54 6.84
C THR A 288 -6.75 14.51 6.04
N ALA A 289 -7.27 13.49 6.71
CA ALA A 289 -8.25 12.57 6.12
C ALA A 289 -9.66 13.16 6.30
N PHE A 290 -10.46 13.17 5.23
CA PHE A 290 -11.80 13.76 5.24
C PHE A 290 -12.75 13.04 4.28
N VAL A 291 -14.04 13.31 4.47
CA VAL A 291 -15.12 12.92 3.56
C VAL A 291 -15.95 14.16 3.19
N GLU A 292 -16.49 14.19 1.97
CA GLU A 292 -17.40 15.24 1.49
C GLU A 292 -18.75 14.69 1.08
#